data_7aef3eb17126769b38d37e72dd3a99d5
#
_entry.id   7aef3eb17126769b38d37e72dd3a99d5
#
_cell.length_a   1.000
_cell.length_b   1.000
_cell.length_c   1.000
_cell.angle_alpha   90.00
_cell.angle_beta   90.00
_cell.angle_gamma   90.00
#
_symmetry.space_group_name_H-M   'P 1'
#
loop_
_entity.id
_entity.type
_entity.pdbx_description
1 polymer ?
#
loop_
_entity_poly.entity_id
_entity_poly.type
_entity_poly.pdbx_seq_one_letter_code
_entity_poly.pdbx_strand_id
1 'polypeptide(L)'
;MERAVSSFVPAEHLVVPFEASDLETCPNITQVVRTPLNDLRKKQISGFYRDIPVHPTQSESSGISKELEYLEGVHPSTIDYDCTLLECHVDLDLPGYEEIGEDGEPTGIKVPYLVTISEDNGQVLSIKRNYQEDDPQKRKIQYFVHYKFLPGFGFYGLGLIHTIGGLSRTATAALRQLIDAGTLSNLPAGFKARGLRIRDDEEPLQPGEFRDVDAPGGDIKASLMSLPFKGPDQTLMALLGFVVDAGRRFATITDMKVGDGNQQAAVGTTLAMLEHGSRVISAVLKRLHYA
;
A
#
# COMPACT_ATOMS: atom_id res chain seq x y z
N MET A 1 27.28 22.35 6.72
CA MET A 1 26.10 22.83 5.98
C MET A 1 24.95 21.91 6.34
N GLU A 2 24.02 22.40 7.11
CA GLU A 2 22.75 21.71 7.35
C GLU A 2 21.95 21.77 6.05
N ARG A 3 21.54 20.62 5.56
CA ARG A 3 20.82 20.47 4.30
C ARG A 3 19.41 19.96 4.60
N ALA A 4 18.40 20.65 4.11
CA ALA A 4 17.05 20.12 4.15
C ALA A 4 16.98 18.85 3.30
N VAL A 5 16.48 17.78 3.87
CA VAL A 5 16.30 16.48 3.21
C VAL A 5 14.82 16.11 3.26
N SER A 6 14.24 15.81 2.11
CA SER A 6 12.88 15.25 2.06
C SER A 6 12.91 13.77 2.44
N SER A 7 12.01 13.35 3.31
CA SER A 7 11.81 11.95 3.66
C SER A 7 10.37 11.53 3.41
N PHE A 8 10.20 10.26 3.04
CA PHE A 8 8.87 9.67 2.88
C PHE A 8 8.25 9.41 4.26
N VAL A 9 7.02 9.87 4.44
CA VAL A 9 6.23 9.60 5.65
C VAL A 9 5.07 8.69 5.26
N PRO A 10 5.05 7.43 5.73
CA PRO A 10 3.93 6.52 5.52
C PRO A 10 2.64 7.09 6.11
N ALA A 11 1.50 6.82 5.49
CA ALA A 11 0.20 7.28 5.98
C ALA A 11 -0.13 6.80 7.40
N GLU A 12 0.40 5.64 7.79
CA GLU A 12 0.25 5.08 9.14
C GLU A 12 0.98 5.89 10.23
N HIS A 13 2.03 6.61 9.83
CA HIS A 13 2.84 7.42 10.73
C HIS A 13 2.41 8.89 10.76
N LEU A 14 1.34 9.26 10.08
CA LEU A 14 0.78 10.61 10.09
C LEU A 14 -0.64 10.58 10.62
N VAL A 15 -0.83 11.15 11.80
CA VAL A 15 -2.13 11.22 12.47
C VAL A 15 -2.70 12.62 12.31
N VAL A 16 -3.89 12.70 11.76
CA VAL A 16 -4.64 13.95 11.56
C VAL A 16 -6.05 13.80 12.12
N PRO A 17 -6.74 14.89 12.47
CA PRO A 17 -8.13 14.84 12.88
C PRO A 17 -9.02 14.24 11.80
N PHE A 18 -10.09 13.57 12.22
CA PHE A 18 -11.02 12.93 11.30
C PHE A 18 -11.67 13.89 10.30
N GLU A 19 -11.89 15.13 10.70
CA GLU A 19 -12.49 16.19 9.89
C GLU A 19 -11.50 16.91 8.97
N ALA A 20 -10.21 16.57 9.02
CA ALA A 20 -9.20 17.20 8.18
C ALA A 20 -9.45 16.88 6.70
N SER A 21 -9.39 17.89 5.85
CA SER A 21 -9.44 17.76 4.39
C SER A 21 -8.09 17.94 3.70
N ASP A 22 -7.25 18.79 4.29
CA ASP A 22 -5.91 19.10 3.79
C ASP A 22 -4.96 19.40 4.95
N LEU A 23 -3.65 19.54 4.64
CA LEU A 23 -2.62 19.83 5.63
C LEU A 23 -2.54 21.31 6.02
N GLU A 24 -2.98 22.21 5.16
CA GLU A 24 -2.88 23.66 5.40
C GLU A 24 -3.87 24.11 6.46
N THR A 25 -5.11 23.66 6.34
CA THR A 25 -6.20 24.02 7.26
C THR A 25 -6.28 23.12 8.48
N CYS A 26 -5.49 22.03 8.51
CA CYS A 26 -5.50 21.09 9.62
C CYS A 26 -4.96 21.71 10.91
N PRO A 27 -5.74 21.75 12.00
CA PRO A 27 -5.34 22.40 13.24
C PRO A 27 -4.20 21.68 13.95
N ASN A 28 -4.14 20.37 13.85
CA ASN A 28 -3.10 19.56 14.46
C ASN A 28 -2.70 18.39 13.55
N ILE A 29 -1.40 18.17 13.45
CA ILE A 29 -0.80 17.08 12.68
C ILE A 29 0.21 16.42 13.60
N THR A 30 0.14 15.10 13.75
CA THR A 30 1.12 14.37 14.57
C THR A 30 1.82 13.34 13.71
N GLN A 31 3.15 13.43 13.66
CA GLN A 31 3.98 12.42 13.02
C GLN A 31 4.52 11.46 14.08
N VAL A 32 4.38 10.16 13.82
CA VAL A 32 5.00 9.10 14.62
C VAL A 32 6.40 8.86 14.07
N VAL A 33 7.42 9.12 14.86
CA VAL A 33 8.84 8.98 14.47
C VAL A 33 9.48 7.91 15.32
N ARG A 34 10.04 6.89 14.65
CA ARG A 34 10.87 5.89 15.32
C ARG A 34 12.32 6.34 15.29
N THR A 35 12.94 6.38 16.44
CA THR A 35 14.32 6.86 16.61
C THR A 35 15.11 5.86 17.44
N PRO A 36 16.29 5.39 16.96
CA PRO A 36 17.16 4.54 17.75
C PRO A 36 17.57 5.23 19.06
N LEU A 37 17.63 4.45 20.14
CA LEU A 37 17.95 4.98 21.48
C LEU A 37 19.26 5.77 21.49
N ASN A 38 20.26 5.34 20.73
CA ASN A 38 21.54 6.04 20.64
C ASN A 38 21.40 7.43 20.02
N ASP A 39 20.58 7.58 18.99
CA ASP A 39 20.39 8.88 18.33
C ASP A 39 19.52 9.82 19.17
N LEU A 40 18.56 9.27 19.90
CA LEU A 40 17.83 10.02 20.92
C LEU A 40 18.79 10.58 21.98
N ARG A 41 19.71 9.76 22.51
CA ARG A 41 20.71 10.15 23.49
C ARG A 41 21.65 11.24 22.97
N LYS A 42 22.11 11.12 21.72
CA LYS A 42 22.91 12.19 21.09
C LYS A 42 22.15 13.52 21.06
N LYS A 43 20.87 13.50 20.72
CA LYS A 43 20.01 14.70 20.71
C LYS A 43 19.77 15.26 22.10
N GLN A 44 19.70 14.42 23.14
CA GLN A 44 19.64 14.86 24.55
C GLN A 44 20.94 15.52 24.99
N ILE A 45 22.09 14.89 24.70
CA ILE A 45 23.42 15.44 25.07
C ILE A 45 23.69 16.76 24.33
N SER A 46 23.24 16.91 23.10
CA SER A 46 23.37 18.15 22.34
C SER A 46 22.44 19.27 22.81
N GLY A 47 21.55 19.01 23.75
CA GLY A 47 20.57 19.98 24.26
C GLY A 47 19.38 20.22 23.34
N PHE A 48 19.25 19.40 22.25
CA PHE A 48 18.11 19.48 21.34
C PHE A 48 16.82 18.95 21.98
N TYR A 49 16.94 17.89 22.78
CA TYR A 49 15.89 17.32 23.61
C TYR A 49 16.24 17.44 25.08
N ARG A 50 15.23 17.52 25.95
CA ARG A 50 15.41 17.46 27.40
C ARG A 50 15.98 16.10 27.79
N ASP A 51 16.86 16.10 28.80
CA ASP A 51 17.43 14.87 29.35
C ASP A 51 16.40 14.19 30.29
N ILE A 52 15.55 13.38 29.70
CA ILE A 52 14.49 12.62 30.35
C ILE A 52 14.70 11.14 30.00
N PRO A 53 14.53 10.23 30.97
CA PRO A 53 14.59 8.80 30.67
C PRO A 53 13.47 8.40 29.70
N VAL A 54 13.84 7.83 28.58
CA VAL A 54 12.93 7.26 27.57
C VAL A 54 13.31 5.81 27.39
N HIS A 55 12.31 4.94 27.43
CA HIS A 55 12.51 3.51 27.23
C HIS A 55 12.09 3.12 25.80
N PRO A 56 12.83 2.19 25.17
CA PRO A 56 12.40 1.64 23.89
C PRO A 56 11.05 0.94 24.04
N THR A 57 10.13 1.26 23.15
CA THR A 57 8.82 0.63 23.12
C THR A 57 8.82 -0.43 22.04
N GLN A 58 8.48 -1.67 22.37
CA GLN A 58 8.16 -2.67 21.38
C GLN A 58 6.81 -2.32 20.77
N SER A 59 6.80 -1.52 19.72
CA SER A 59 5.58 -1.31 18.96
C SER A 59 5.33 -2.56 18.11
N GLU A 60 4.15 -3.15 18.26
CA GLU A 60 3.73 -4.20 17.33
C GLU A 60 3.65 -3.60 15.92
N SER A 61 4.27 -4.29 14.95
CA SER A 61 4.13 -3.93 13.55
C SER A 61 2.65 -3.95 13.19
N SER A 62 2.17 -2.94 12.48
CA SER A 62 0.81 -2.94 11.96
C SER A 62 0.58 -4.13 11.03
N GLY A 63 -0.69 -4.49 10.78
CA GLY A 63 -1.00 -5.57 9.84
C GLY A 63 -0.42 -5.32 8.45
N ILE A 64 -0.36 -4.05 8.02
CA ILE A 64 0.21 -3.62 6.73
C ILE A 64 1.73 -3.75 6.75
N SER A 65 2.39 -3.32 7.82
CA SER A 65 3.84 -3.47 7.97
C SER A 65 4.27 -4.94 7.97
N LYS A 66 3.53 -5.81 8.65
CA LYS A 66 3.79 -7.27 8.65
C LYS A 66 3.68 -7.88 7.26
N GLU A 67 2.67 -7.48 6.50
CA GLU A 67 2.48 -7.95 5.12
C GLU A 67 3.60 -7.45 4.20
N LEU A 68 4.02 -6.19 4.36
CA LEU A 68 5.13 -5.62 3.60
C LEU A 68 6.44 -6.31 3.91
N GLU A 69 6.76 -6.53 5.18
CA GLU A 69 7.92 -7.27 5.65
C GLU A 69 7.96 -8.70 5.08
N TYR A 70 6.79 -9.36 5.05
CA TYR A 70 6.65 -10.68 4.44
C TYR A 70 6.93 -10.67 2.93
N LEU A 71 6.40 -9.67 2.20
CA LEU A 71 6.61 -9.52 0.76
C LEU A 71 8.07 -9.17 0.42
N GLU A 72 8.73 -8.38 1.25
CA GLU A 72 10.13 -8.00 1.08
C GLU A 72 11.10 -9.09 1.57
N GLY A 73 10.60 -10.13 2.25
CA GLY A 73 11.42 -11.18 2.84
C GLY A 73 12.30 -10.70 4.00
N VAL A 74 11.93 -9.57 4.59
CA VAL A 74 12.62 -8.99 5.74
C VAL A 74 11.94 -9.49 7.01
N HIS A 75 12.70 -10.09 7.91
CA HIS A 75 12.22 -10.39 9.26
C HIS A 75 12.71 -9.28 10.20
N PRO A 76 11.79 -8.59 10.88
CA PRO A 76 12.19 -7.56 11.83
C PRO A 76 13.10 -8.18 12.88
N SER A 77 14.26 -7.57 13.06
CA SER A 77 15.14 -7.95 14.14
C SER A 77 14.47 -7.58 15.46
N THR A 78 14.26 -8.56 16.33
CA THR A 78 13.75 -8.34 17.70
C THR A 78 14.70 -7.54 18.58
N ILE A 79 15.82 -7.07 18.03
CA ILE A 79 16.91 -6.40 18.74
C ILE A 79 16.88 -4.87 18.52
N ASP A 80 16.13 -4.37 17.56
CA ASP A 80 16.03 -2.93 17.34
C ASP A 80 15.12 -2.28 18.37
N TYR A 81 15.76 -1.78 19.42
CA TYR A 81 15.11 -0.99 20.47
C TYR A 81 14.95 0.46 20.00
N ASP A 82 13.90 0.71 19.26
CA ASP A 82 13.53 2.05 18.83
C ASP A 82 12.64 2.74 19.86
N CYS A 83 12.89 4.01 20.08
CA CYS A 83 12.00 4.86 20.86
C CYS A 83 10.98 5.49 19.93
N THR A 84 9.70 5.40 20.25
CA THR A 84 8.63 6.06 19.50
C THR A 84 8.42 7.47 20.04
N LEU A 85 8.55 8.44 19.15
CA LEU A 85 8.34 9.86 19.42
C LEU A 85 7.14 10.35 18.64
N LEU A 86 6.34 11.22 19.25
CA LEU A 86 5.22 11.90 18.64
C LEU A 86 5.62 13.36 18.40
N GLU A 87 5.80 13.73 17.14
CA GLU A 87 6.05 15.12 16.73
C GLU A 87 4.73 15.78 16.39
N CYS A 88 4.23 16.59 17.30
CA CYS A 88 2.92 17.22 17.21
C CYS A 88 3.06 18.67 16.72
N HIS A 89 2.50 18.96 15.55
CA HIS A 89 2.34 20.31 15.01
C HIS A 89 0.96 20.82 15.44
N VAL A 90 0.92 21.70 16.43
CA VAL A 90 -0.33 22.12 17.09
C VAL A 90 -0.32 23.61 17.39
N ASP A 91 -1.49 24.22 17.44
CA ASP A 91 -1.68 25.59 17.85
C ASP A 91 -1.99 25.62 19.36
N LEU A 92 -1.12 26.23 20.15
CA LEU A 92 -1.21 26.27 21.61
C LEU A 92 -1.11 27.71 22.14
N ASP A 93 -1.82 27.97 23.21
CA ASP A 93 -1.62 29.10 24.09
C ASP A 93 -0.94 28.55 25.34
N LEU A 94 0.37 28.80 25.45
CA LEU A 94 1.19 28.23 26.53
C LEU A 94 1.34 29.21 27.68
N PRO A 95 0.98 28.84 28.92
CA PRO A 95 1.16 29.69 30.08
C PRO A 95 2.62 30.14 30.26
N GLY A 96 2.85 31.46 30.33
CA GLY A 96 4.17 32.06 30.42
C GLY A 96 4.88 32.29 29.08
N TYR A 97 4.25 31.91 27.95
CA TYR A 97 4.70 32.14 26.58
C TYR A 97 3.55 32.64 25.70
N GLU A 98 2.54 33.26 26.35
CA GLU A 98 1.40 33.81 25.69
C GLU A 98 1.82 34.89 24.69
N GLU A 99 1.05 35.03 23.63
CA GLU A 99 1.22 36.12 22.69
C GLU A 99 0.75 37.43 23.31
N ILE A 100 1.66 38.39 23.39
CA ILE A 100 1.41 39.69 24.00
C ILE A 100 1.01 40.68 22.90
N GLY A 101 -0.13 41.33 23.08
CA GLY A 101 -0.59 42.41 22.18
C GLY A 101 0.21 43.71 22.36
N GLU A 102 -0.09 44.70 21.51
CA GLU A 102 0.51 46.04 21.57
C GLU A 102 0.23 46.72 22.93
N ASP A 103 -0.86 46.32 23.57
CA ASP A 103 -1.27 46.83 24.91
C ASP A 103 -0.50 46.18 26.08
N GLY A 104 0.37 45.22 25.81
CA GLY A 104 1.12 44.48 26.82
C GLY A 104 0.34 43.40 27.56
N GLU A 105 -0.91 43.12 27.12
CA GLU A 105 -1.76 42.07 27.69
C GLU A 105 -1.75 40.83 26.80
N PRO A 106 -1.96 39.61 27.39
CA PRO A 106 -2.07 38.39 26.61
C PRO A 106 -3.26 38.44 25.65
N THR A 107 -3.01 38.15 24.38
CA THR A 107 -4.06 38.19 23.34
C THR A 107 -4.99 36.98 23.38
N GLY A 108 -4.62 35.89 24.08
CA GLY A 108 -5.35 34.63 24.09
C GLY A 108 -5.37 33.89 22.73
N ILE A 109 -4.52 34.31 21.78
CA ILE A 109 -4.39 33.69 20.49
C ILE A 109 -3.49 32.45 20.60
N LYS A 110 -3.91 31.34 20.05
CA LYS A 110 -3.08 30.15 19.91
C LYS A 110 -2.10 30.34 18.77
N VAL A 111 -0.83 30.08 19.03
CA VAL A 111 0.23 30.16 18.02
C VAL A 111 0.81 28.76 17.72
N PRO A 112 1.33 28.53 16.48
CA PRO A 112 1.83 27.24 16.08
C PRO A 112 3.10 26.82 16.83
N TYR A 113 3.09 25.62 17.39
CA TYR A 113 4.23 24.97 18.03
C TYR A 113 4.50 23.60 17.45
N LEU A 114 5.75 23.17 17.51
CA LEU A 114 6.19 21.81 17.30
C LEU A 114 6.55 21.23 18.67
N VAL A 115 5.76 20.26 19.13
CA VAL A 115 5.94 19.61 20.43
C VAL A 115 6.35 18.17 20.19
N THR A 116 7.51 17.77 20.71
CA THR A 116 7.96 16.37 20.66
C THR A 116 7.68 15.71 22.01
N ILE A 117 6.93 14.61 21.96
CA ILE A 117 6.49 13.85 23.14
C ILE A 117 7.00 12.42 23.00
N SER A 118 7.47 11.82 24.10
CA SER A 118 7.74 10.38 24.15
C SER A 118 6.44 9.61 24.32
N GLU A 119 6.19 8.62 23.45
CA GLU A 119 5.01 7.75 23.54
C GLU A 119 5.03 6.91 24.83
N ASP A 120 6.20 6.46 25.26
CA ASP A 120 6.40 5.58 26.43
C ASP A 120 5.85 6.20 27.74
N ASN A 121 6.22 7.44 28.01
CA ASN A 121 5.93 8.08 29.29
C ASN A 121 5.09 9.36 29.17
N GLY A 122 4.70 9.76 27.96
CA GLY A 122 3.94 10.99 27.70
C GLY A 122 4.67 12.29 28.03
N GLN A 123 5.99 12.23 28.27
CA GLN A 123 6.76 13.41 28.65
C GLN A 123 7.20 14.22 27.44
N VAL A 124 7.17 15.54 27.60
CA VAL A 124 7.58 16.47 26.54
C VAL A 124 9.10 16.57 26.51
N LEU A 125 9.68 16.21 25.37
CA LEU A 125 11.12 16.29 25.10
C LEU A 125 11.54 17.65 24.56
N SER A 126 10.73 18.29 23.71
CA SER A 126 11.03 19.62 23.19
C SER A 126 9.74 20.37 22.82
N ILE A 127 9.80 21.69 22.92
CA ILE A 127 8.77 22.60 22.41
C ILE A 127 9.51 23.66 21.60
N LYS A 128 9.09 23.84 20.34
CA LYS A 128 9.68 24.83 19.42
C LYS A 128 8.57 25.62 18.77
N ARG A 129 8.81 26.90 18.50
CA ARG A 129 7.92 27.72 17.71
C ARG A 129 7.91 27.21 16.25
N ASN A 130 6.74 27.13 15.65
CA ASN A 130 6.54 26.66 14.28
C ASN A 130 6.03 27.78 13.36
N TYR A 131 6.56 28.98 13.54
CA TYR A 131 6.29 30.15 12.71
C TYR A 131 7.54 31.00 12.57
N GLN A 132 7.55 31.89 11.58
CA GLN A 132 8.63 32.87 11.41
C GLN A 132 8.35 34.08 12.31
N GLU A 133 9.35 34.56 13.04
CA GLU A 133 9.21 35.69 13.97
C GLU A 133 8.81 36.98 13.26
N ASP A 134 9.22 37.11 11.97
CA ASP A 134 8.91 38.29 11.15
C ASP A 134 7.50 38.24 10.51
N ASP A 135 6.76 37.14 10.64
CA ASP A 135 5.41 37.02 10.13
C ASP A 135 4.37 37.58 11.12
N PRO A 136 3.70 38.71 10.82
CA PRO A 136 2.70 39.31 11.72
C PRO A 136 1.50 38.37 11.96
N GLN A 137 1.21 37.46 11.01
CA GLN A 137 0.11 36.50 11.10
C GLN A 137 0.51 35.20 11.79
N LYS A 138 1.81 34.99 12.07
CA LYS A 138 2.35 33.78 12.70
C LYS A 138 1.85 32.49 12.06
N ARG A 139 1.87 32.47 10.74
CA ARG A 139 1.42 31.34 9.96
C ARG A 139 2.31 30.13 10.22
N LYS A 140 1.67 28.98 10.34
CA LYS A 140 2.33 27.68 10.52
C LYS A 140 3.29 27.39 9.35
N ILE A 141 4.55 27.06 9.68
CA ILE A 141 5.51 26.57 8.69
C ILE A 141 5.08 25.17 8.27
N GLN A 142 4.91 24.97 6.96
CA GLN A 142 4.48 23.71 6.40
C GLN A 142 5.68 22.79 6.18
N TYR A 143 5.74 21.67 6.88
CA TYR A 143 6.78 20.65 6.74
C TYR A 143 6.36 19.48 5.89
N PHE A 144 5.07 19.27 5.68
CA PHE A 144 4.53 18.11 4.99
C PHE A 144 3.93 18.52 3.66
N VAL A 145 4.17 17.67 2.65
CA VAL A 145 3.55 17.77 1.32
C VAL A 145 2.72 16.51 1.11
N HIS A 146 1.45 16.69 0.78
CA HIS A 146 0.51 15.59 0.60
C HIS A 146 0.25 15.29 -0.87
N TYR A 147 0.82 14.20 -1.37
CA TYR A 147 0.63 13.75 -2.75
C TYR A 147 -0.60 12.85 -2.86
N LYS A 148 -1.66 13.33 -3.50
CA LYS A 148 -2.88 12.54 -3.77
C LYS A 148 -2.89 12.09 -5.23
N PHE A 149 -2.96 10.77 -5.47
CA PHE A 149 -3.10 10.25 -6.83
C PHE A 149 -4.45 10.64 -7.43
N LEU A 150 -5.54 10.28 -6.75
CA LEU A 150 -6.88 10.80 -7.01
C LEU A 150 -7.41 11.41 -5.72
N PRO A 151 -7.94 12.65 -5.75
CA PRO A 151 -8.54 13.26 -4.57
C PRO A 151 -9.78 12.45 -4.15
N GLY A 152 -9.86 12.10 -2.87
CA GLY A 152 -11.03 11.51 -2.23
C GLY A 152 -11.92 12.59 -1.61
N PHE A 153 -12.96 12.16 -0.89
CA PHE A 153 -13.87 13.06 -0.15
C PHE A 153 -13.30 13.55 1.18
N GLY A 154 -12.19 12.97 1.64
CA GLY A 154 -11.53 13.30 2.90
C GLY A 154 -10.04 13.58 2.72
N PHE A 155 -9.32 13.48 3.84
CA PHE A 155 -7.88 13.70 3.86
C PHE A 155 -7.13 12.75 2.93
N TYR A 156 -7.44 11.45 2.97
CA TYR A 156 -6.77 10.46 2.15
C TYR A 156 -7.28 10.44 0.72
N GLY A 157 -6.36 10.39 -0.23
CA GLY A 157 -6.67 10.17 -1.64
C GLY A 157 -6.93 8.70 -1.97
N LEU A 158 -7.48 8.47 -3.15
CA LEU A 158 -7.65 7.14 -3.72
C LEU A 158 -6.43 6.77 -4.55
N GLY A 159 -5.84 5.62 -4.29
CA GLY A 159 -4.76 5.06 -5.11
C GLY A 159 -5.28 4.17 -6.23
N LEU A 160 -4.38 3.76 -7.11
CA LEU A 160 -4.68 2.90 -8.25
C LEU A 160 -5.32 1.57 -7.82
N ILE A 161 -4.92 1.02 -6.68
CA ILE A 161 -5.47 -0.24 -6.15
C ILE A 161 -6.97 -0.12 -5.84
N HIS A 162 -7.46 1.05 -5.45
CA HIS A 162 -8.89 1.27 -5.19
C HIS A 162 -9.71 1.18 -6.47
N THR A 163 -9.13 1.58 -7.61
CA THR A 163 -9.83 1.56 -8.90
C THR A 163 -9.77 0.20 -9.60
N ILE A 164 -8.63 -0.48 -9.56
CA ILE A 164 -8.43 -1.74 -10.29
C ILE A 164 -8.42 -2.98 -9.41
N GLY A 165 -8.37 -2.86 -8.09
CA GLY A 165 -8.24 -3.99 -7.17
C GLY A 165 -9.39 -5.00 -7.29
N GLY A 166 -10.63 -4.54 -7.48
CA GLY A 166 -11.78 -5.39 -7.73
C GLY A 166 -11.63 -6.20 -9.03
N LEU A 167 -11.19 -5.56 -10.10
CA LEU A 167 -10.96 -6.21 -11.39
C LEU A 167 -9.83 -7.24 -11.31
N SER A 168 -8.72 -6.90 -10.64
CA SER A 168 -7.60 -7.82 -10.40
C SER A 168 -8.03 -9.06 -9.62
N ARG A 169 -8.84 -8.89 -8.56
CA ARG A 169 -9.41 -10.00 -7.80
C ARG A 169 -10.28 -10.91 -8.65
N THR A 170 -11.15 -10.33 -9.49
CA THR A 170 -12.01 -11.08 -10.42
C THR A 170 -11.18 -11.83 -11.46
N ALA A 171 -10.16 -11.19 -12.06
CA ALA A 171 -9.27 -11.83 -13.00
C ALA A 171 -8.52 -13.03 -12.37
N THR A 172 -8.00 -12.86 -11.17
CA THR A 172 -7.32 -13.93 -10.43
C THR A 172 -8.27 -15.09 -10.13
N ALA A 173 -9.51 -14.82 -9.71
CA ALA A 173 -10.51 -15.85 -9.46
C ALA A 173 -10.89 -16.62 -10.73
N ALA A 174 -11.12 -15.91 -11.84
CA ALA A 174 -11.41 -16.52 -13.14
C ALA A 174 -10.25 -17.39 -13.64
N LEU A 175 -9.02 -16.91 -13.52
CA LEU A 175 -7.82 -17.67 -13.89
C LEU A 175 -7.68 -18.95 -13.06
N ARG A 176 -7.88 -18.89 -11.75
CA ARG A 176 -7.86 -20.07 -10.86
C ARG A 176 -8.90 -21.09 -11.29
N GLN A 177 -10.14 -20.67 -11.55
CA GLN A 177 -11.21 -21.57 -12.03
C GLN A 177 -10.87 -22.23 -13.38
N LEU A 178 -10.25 -21.50 -14.31
CA LEU A 178 -9.80 -22.06 -15.59
C LEU A 178 -8.69 -23.10 -15.39
N ILE A 179 -7.74 -22.84 -14.52
CA ILE A 179 -6.66 -23.78 -14.19
C ILE A 179 -7.22 -25.03 -13.53
N ASP A 180 -8.13 -24.87 -12.54
CA ASP A 180 -8.77 -25.99 -11.84
C ASP A 180 -9.58 -26.84 -12.79
N ALA A 181 -10.40 -26.23 -13.66
CA ALA A 181 -11.16 -26.95 -14.69
C ALA A 181 -10.23 -27.69 -15.67
N GLY A 182 -9.13 -27.06 -16.09
CA GLY A 182 -8.12 -27.70 -16.94
C GLY A 182 -7.45 -28.88 -16.24
N THR A 183 -7.10 -28.74 -14.99
CA THR A 183 -6.49 -29.82 -14.19
C THR A 183 -7.44 -31.02 -14.05
N LEU A 184 -8.69 -30.77 -13.66
CA LEU A 184 -9.71 -31.83 -13.54
C LEU A 184 -10.05 -32.48 -14.87
N SER A 185 -10.03 -31.74 -15.98
CA SER A 185 -10.24 -32.28 -17.31
C SER A 185 -9.10 -33.17 -17.81
N ASN A 186 -7.83 -32.76 -17.47
CA ASN A 186 -6.63 -33.50 -17.89
C ASN A 186 -6.31 -34.68 -16.99
N LEU A 187 -6.72 -34.63 -15.73
CA LEU A 187 -6.54 -35.68 -14.72
C LEU A 187 -7.93 -36.14 -14.23
N PRO A 188 -8.69 -36.87 -15.06
CA PRO A 188 -10.06 -37.24 -14.72
C PRO A 188 -10.05 -38.22 -13.54
N ALA A 189 -10.82 -37.88 -12.50
CA ALA A 189 -11.13 -38.79 -11.41
C ALA A 189 -12.37 -39.63 -11.75
N GLY A 190 -12.53 -40.78 -11.13
CA GLY A 190 -13.64 -41.65 -11.36
C GLY A 190 -13.96 -42.53 -10.14
N PHE A 191 -15.03 -43.31 -10.30
CA PHE A 191 -15.40 -44.33 -9.31
C PHE A 191 -15.06 -45.70 -9.85
N LYS A 192 -14.49 -46.58 -9.00
CA LYS A 192 -14.34 -48.00 -9.30
C LYS A 192 -15.35 -48.82 -8.50
N ALA A 193 -15.93 -49.83 -9.11
CA ALA A 193 -16.84 -50.76 -8.42
C ALA A 193 -16.08 -51.50 -7.33
N ARG A 194 -16.78 -51.76 -6.24
CA ARG A 194 -16.23 -52.54 -5.13
C ARG A 194 -15.95 -54.00 -5.63
N GLY A 195 -14.71 -54.45 -5.52
CA GLY A 195 -14.27 -55.74 -6.03
C GLY A 195 -13.39 -55.71 -7.25
N LEU A 196 -13.31 -54.58 -7.95
CA LEU A 196 -12.33 -54.38 -9.01
C LEU A 196 -10.93 -54.30 -8.41
N ARG A 197 -10.05 -55.24 -8.75
CA ARG A 197 -8.64 -55.25 -8.30
C ARG A 197 -7.78 -54.84 -9.50
N ILE A 198 -6.99 -53.81 -9.32
CA ILE A 198 -5.97 -53.34 -10.26
C ILE A 198 -4.63 -53.67 -9.60
N ARG A 199 -3.73 -54.29 -10.32
CA ARG A 199 -2.39 -54.57 -9.84
C ARG A 199 -1.67 -53.22 -9.71
N ASP A 200 -1.01 -53.01 -8.56
CA ASP A 200 -0.26 -51.79 -8.27
C ASP A 200 -1.10 -50.47 -8.29
N ASP A 201 -2.34 -50.54 -7.75
CA ASP A 201 -3.34 -49.47 -7.75
C ASP A 201 -2.86 -48.17 -7.00
N GLU A 202 -1.83 -48.29 -6.16
CA GLU A 202 -1.25 -47.16 -5.41
C GLU A 202 -0.21 -46.36 -6.21
N GLU A 203 0.28 -46.88 -7.33
CA GLU A 203 1.27 -46.24 -8.16
C GLU A 203 0.64 -45.57 -9.40
N PRO A 204 1.11 -44.34 -9.81
CA PRO A 204 0.66 -43.71 -11.04
C PRO A 204 1.03 -44.53 -12.25
N LEU A 205 0.09 -44.62 -13.21
CA LEU A 205 0.34 -45.27 -14.53
C LEU A 205 1.44 -44.50 -15.30
N GLN A 206 2.42 -45.26 -15.81
CA GLN A 206 3.44 -44.73 -16.71
C GLN A 206 2.92 -44.64 -18.16
N PRO A 207 3.36 -43.67 -18.97
CA PRO A 207 2.99 -43.62 -20.36
C PRO A 207 3.35 -44.93 -21.12
N GLY A 208 2.35 -45.62 -21.70
CA GLY A 208 2.53 -46.88 -22.40
C GLY A 208 2.47 -48.13 -21.54
N GLU A 209 2.16 -48.03 -20.26
CA GLU A 209 2.00 -49.13 -19.32
C GLU A 209 0.61 -49.77 -19.44
N PHE A 210 0.56 -51.12 -19.42
CA PHE A 210 -0.67 -51.89 -19.30
C PHE A 210 -0.66 -52.67 -17.99
N ARG A 211 -1.73 -52.57 -17.20
CA ARG A 211 -1.89 -53.25 -15.93
C ARG A 211 -2.97 -54.32 -16.00
N ASP A 212 -2.73 -55.45 -15.30
CA ASP A 212 -3.71 -56.44 -15.14
C ASP A 212 -4.86 -56.03 -14.24
N VAL A 213 -6.08 -56.28 -14.64
CA VAL A 213 -7.29 -55.90 -13.94
C VAL A 213 -8.19 -57.12 -13.75
N ASP A 214 -8.48 -57.48 -12.51
CA ASP A 214 -9.48 -58.49 -12.16
C ASP A 214 -10.85 -57.86 -11.98
N ALA A 215 -11.75 -58.09 -12.93
CA ALA A 215 -13.13 -57.61 -12.87
C ALA A 215 -14.10 -58.78 -12.61
N PRO A 216 -14.76 -58.85 -11.47
CA PRO A 216 -15.64 -59.98 -11.09
C PRO A 216 -16.81 -60.23 -12.02
N GLY A 217 -17.16 -59.24 -12.86
CA GLY A 217 -18.24 -59.33 -13.86
C GLY A 217 -17.78 -59.42 -15.32
N GLY A 218 -16.45 -59.49 -15.56
CA GLY A 218 -15.88 -59.57 -16.89
C GLY A 218 -15.93 -58.28 -17.72
N ASP A 219 -16.70 -57.26 -17.31
CA ASP A 219 -16.80 -55.99 -18.00
C ASP A 219 -16.12 -54.86 -17.18
N ILE A 220 -14.92 -54.52 -17.64
CA ILE A 220 -14.11 -53.44 -17.04
C ILE A 220 -14.80 -52.10 -17.21
N LYS A 221 -15.48 -51.84 -18.33
CA LYS A 221 -16.14 -50.56 -18.62
C LYS A 221 -17.33 -50.31 -17.69
N ALA A 222 -18.08 -51.36 -17.32
CA ALA A 222 -19.17 -51.25 -16.37
C ALA A 222 -18.69 -51.07 -14.92
N SER A 223 -17.44 -51.45 -14.64
CA SER A 223 -16.81 -51.42 -13.32
C SER A 223 -16.05 -50.11 -13.05
N LEU A 224 -15.80 -49.29 -14.06
CA LEU A 224 -15.12 -48.00 -13.98
C LEU A 224 -16.01 -46.90 -14.55
N MET A 225 -16.34 -45.90 -13.74
CA MET A 225 -17.09 -44.72 -14.13
C MET A 225 -16.21 -43.49 -14.00
N SER A 226 -15.81 -42.90 -15.09
CA SER A 226 -15.14 -41.59 -15.07
C SER A 226 -16.16 -40.47 -14.78
N LEU A 227 -15.84 -39.55 -13.91
CA LEU A 227 -16.64 -38.35 -13.67
C LEU A 227 -16.54 -37.42 -14.90
N PRO A 228 -17.69 -36.94 -15.42
CA PRO A 228 -17.69 -36.05 -16.57
C PRO A 228 -17.32 -34.62 -16.11
N PHE A 229 -16.03 -34.35 -15.97
CA PHE A 229 -15.56 -32.99 -15.73
C PHE A 229 -15.64 -32.17 -17.01
N LYS A 230 -16.27 -30.98 -16.91
CA LYS A 230 -16.24 -30.00 -17.98
C LYS A 230 -14.83 -29.42 -18.12
N GLY A 231 -14.35 -29.33 -19.36
CA GLY A 231 -13.14 -28.58 -19.65
C GLY A 231 -13.29 -27.08 -19.37
N PRO A 232 -12.20 -26.29 -19.50
CA PRO A 232 -12.22 -24.86 -19.32
C PRO A 232 -13.33 -24.19 -20.15
N ASP A 233 -14.11 -23.32 -19.49
CA ASP A 233 -15.23 -22.65 -20.14
C ASP A 233 -14.75 -21.48 -20.99
N GLN A 234 -15.16 -21.44 -22.28
CA GLN A 234 -14.80 -20.33 -23.17
C GLN A 234 -15.41 -19.00 -22.75
N THR A 235 -16.59 -19.01 -22.13
CA THR A 235 -17.21 -17.77 -21.60
C THR A 235 -16.41 -17.18 -20.45
N LEU A 236 -15.83 -18.03 -19.60
CA LEU A 236 -14.96 -17.60 -18.52
C LEU A 236 -13.64 -17.03 -19.06
N MET A 237 -13.10 -17.63 -20.12
CA MET A 237 -11.91 -17.11 -20.83
C MET A 237 -12.18 -15.74 -21.46
N ALA A 238 -13.34 -15.57 -22.11
CA ALA A 238 -13.77 -14.30 -22.67
C ALA A 238 -13.99 -13.23 -21.58
N LEU A 239 -14.57 -13.61 -20.44
CA LEU A 239 -14.72 -12.73 -19.27
C LEU A 239 -13.36 -12.29 -18.74
N LEU A 240 -12.40 -13.20 -18.63
CA LEU A 240 -11.03 -12.86 -18.20
C LEU A 240 -10.41 -11.81 -19.13
N GLY A 241 -10.53 -12.00 -20.46
CA GLY A 241 -10.07 -11.02 -21.45
C GLY A 241 -10.72 -9.65 -21.26
N PHE A 242 -12.05 -9.62 -21.10
CA PHE A 242 -12.78 -8.38 -20.86
C PHE A 242 -12.35 -7.66 -19.58
N VAL A 243 -12.17 -8.40 -18.47
CA VAL A 243 -11.73 -7.84 -17.18
C VAL A 243 -10.31 -7.28 -17.28
N VAL A 244 -9.42 -7.97 -17.99
CA VAL A 244 -8.04 -7.49 -18.22
C VAL A 244 -8.05 -6.19 -19.04
N ASP A 245 -8.83 -6.15 -20.13
CA ASP A 245 -8.94 -4.93 -20.96
C ASP A 245 -9.59 -3.76 -20.21
N ALA A 246 -10.61 -4.04 -19.41
CA ALA A 246 -11.20 -3.04 -18.53
C ALA A 246 -10.16 -2.51 -17.51
N GLY A 247 -9.41 -3.43 -16.89
CA GLY A 247 -8.33 -3.06 -15.95
C GLY A 247 -7.27 -2.17 -16.59
N ARG A 248 -6.83 -2.48 -17.79
CA ARG A 248 -5.87 -1.65 -18.56
C ARG A 248 -6.43 -0.25 -18.82
N ARG A 249 -7.69 -0.14 -19.21
CA ARG A 249 -8.34 1.16 -19.45
C ARG A 249 -8.47 1.98 -18.16
N PHE A 250 -8.85 1.37 -17.05
CA PHE A 250 -8.94 2.05 -15.75
C PHE A 250 -7.58 2.44 -15.20
N ALA A 251 -6.55 1.63 -15.42
CA ALA A 251 -5.19 1.96 -15.03
C ALA A 251 -4.57 3.06 -15.93
N THR A 252 -5.26 3.46 -17.00
CA THR A 252 -4.74 4.40 -18.02
C THR A 252 -3.41 3.96 -18.63
N ILE A 253 -3.11 2.66 -18.51
CA ILE A 253 -1.98 2.03 -19.18
C ILE A 253 -2.42 1.82 -20.63
N THR A 254 -2.24 2.81 -21.45
CA THR A 254 -2.29 2.65 -22.89
C THR A 254 -1.05 1.85 -23.26
N ASP A 255 -1.25 0.65 -23.83
CA ASP A 255 -0.18 -0.05 -24.53
C ASP A 255 0.30 0.89 -25.65
N MET A 256 1.31 1.69 -25.33
CA MET A 256 2.06 2.35 -26.37
C MET A 256 2.88 1.26 -27.04
N LYS A 257 2.28 0.59 -28.02
CA LYS A 257 2.98 -0.28 -28.95
C LYS A 257 3.92 0.57 -29.80
N VAL A 258 5.04 0.96 -29.19
CA VAL A 258 6.16 1.63 -29.85
C VAL A 258 6.96 0.62 -30.69
N GLY A 259 6.36 -0.42 -31.21
CA GLY A 259 7.07 -1.41 -31.98
C GLY A 259 6.31 -2.03 -33.15
N ASP A 260 4.98 -1.96 -33.16
CA ASP A 260 4.12 -2.62 -34.15
C ASP A 260 3.44 -1.65 -35.14
N GLY A 261 3.70 -0.37 -34.99
CA GLY A 261 3.27 0.65 -35.94
C GLY A 261 4.22 0.69 -37.13
N ASN A 262 3.67 0.61 -38.33
CA ASN A 262 4.34 0.85 -39.60
C ASN A 262 5.47 1.86 -39.43
N GLN A 263 6.72 1.44 -39.68
CA GLN A 263 7.91 2.29 -39.65
C GLN A 263 7.82 3.55 -40.56
N GLN A 264 6.70 3.73 -41.25
CA GLN A 264 6.38 4.85 -42.13
C GLN A 264 5.35 5.82 -41.57
N ALA A 265 4.89 5.67 -40.29
CA ALA A 265 4.01 6.66 -39.69
C ALA A 265 4.75 8.00 -39.53
N ALA A 266 4.16 9.05 -40.07
CA ALA A 266 4.74 10.40 -39.97
C ALA A 266 4.98 10.76 -38.50
N VAL A 267 6.13 11.37 -38.19
CA VAL A 267 6.55 11.76 -36.84
C VAL A 267 5.44 12.52 -36.07
N GLY A 268 4.63 13.32 -36.79
CA GLY A 268 3.50 14.04 -36.23
C GLY A 268 2.37 13.13 -35.72
N THR A 269 2.12 12.00 -36.37
CA THR A 269 1.07 11.05 -35.92
C THR A 269 1.52 10.32 -34.63
N THR A 270 2.79 9.97 -34.55
CA THR A 270 3.37 9.33 -33.37
C THR A 270 3.38 10.31 -32.19
N LEU A 271 3.73 11.57 -32.41
CA LEU A 271 3.66 12.62 -31.38
C LEU A 271 2.24 12.88 -30.91
N ALA A 272 1.25 12.94 -31.80
CA ALA A 272 -0.16 13.11 -31.43
C ALA A 272 -0.71 11.93 -30.63
N MET A 273 -0.32 10.69 -30.95
CA MET A 273 -0.66 9.50 -30.16
C MET A 273 -0.02 9.52 -28.77
N LEU A 274 1.25 9.91 -28.69
CA LEU A 274 1.96 10.11 -27.44
C LEU A 274 1.30 11.17 -26.56
N GLU A 275 0.92 12.30 -27.16
CA GLU A 275 0.23 13.38 -26.47
C GLU A 275 -1.15 12.97 -25.98
N HIS A 276 -1.91 12.22 -26.77
CA HIS A 276 -3.22 11.73 -26.38
C HIS A 276 -3.15 10.71 -25.25
N GLY A 277 -2.21 9.78 -25.31
CA GLY A 277 -1.97 8.78 -24.23
C GLY A 277 -1.47 9.41 -22.93
N SER A 278 -0.72 10.51 -23.01
CA SER A 278 -0.17 11.20 -21.83
C SER A 278 -1.14 12.13 -21.11
N ARG A 279 -2.28 12.49 -21.72
CA ARG A 279 -3.22 13.49 -21.15
C ARG A 279 -3.73 13.14 -19.75
N VAL A 280 -4.08 11.89 -19.52
CA VAL A 280 -4.58 11.45 -18.19
C VAL A 280 -3.47 11.43 -17.17
N ILE A 281 -2.30 10.92 -17.56
CA ILE A 281 -1.11 10.90 -16.71
C ILE A 281 -0.63 12.32 -16.43
N SER A 282 -0.71 13.23 -17.42
CA SER A 282 -0.33 14.62 -17.24
C SER A 282 -1.20 15.35 -16.21
N ALA A 283 -2.49 15.00 -16.10
CA ALA A 283 -3.37 15.57 -15.08
C ALA A 283 -2.97 15.13 -13.65
N VAL A 284 -2.51 13.89 -13.49
CA VAL A 284 -1.97 13.39 -12.22
C VAL A 284 -0.63 14.07 -11.92
N LEU A 285 0.28 14.11 -12.90
CA LEU A 285 1.59 14.77 -12.75
C LEU A 285 1.45 16.25 -12.40
N LYS A 286 0.51 16.98 -13.03
CA LYS A 286 0.24 18.38 -12.69
C LYS A 286 -0.17 18.53 -11.22
N ARG A 287 -1.05 17.66 -10.71
CA ARG A 287 -1.43 17.71 -9.28
C ARG A 287 -0.23 17.44 -8.37
N LEU A 288 0.63 16.48 -8.73
CA LEU A 288 1.85 16.20 -7.97
C LEU A 288 2.86 17.35 -8.00
N HIS A 289 2.87 18.16 -9.07
CA HIS A 289 3.73 19.34 -9.17
C HIS A 289 3.18 20.55 -8.42
N TYR A 290 1.87 20.65 -8.22
CA TYR A 290 1.22 21.75 -7.50
C TYR A 290 0.98 21.46 -6.01
N ALA A 291 1.22 20.22 -5.54
CA ALA A 291 1.19 19.87 -4.14
C ALA A 291 2.50 20.30 -3.45
#